data_565e547d683eaf510bdcd443def0130d
#
_entry.id   565e547d683eaf510bdcd443def0130d
#
_cell.length_a   1.000
_cell.length_b   1.000
_cell.length_c   1.000
_cell.angle_alpha   90.00
_cell.angle_beta   90.00
_cell.angle_gamma   90.00
#
_symmetry.space_group_name_H-M   'P 1'
#
loop_
_entity.id
_entity.type
_entity.pdbx_description
1 polymer ?
#
loop_
_entity_poly.entity_id
_entity_poly.type
_entity_poly.pdbx_seq_one_letter_code
_entity_poly.pdbx_strand_id
1 'polypeptide(L)'
;MTDIEIARSTKLEEIEAVASKYGIPTKELEHYGHYMAKVPTRLIDEERVNKSNLILVTAITPTKAGIGKTTVTIGLALGLTRIGKKAICALREPSLGPVFGLKGGACGGGHTQVLPMDKINLHFTGDFHAITSAHNTITALLDNYMYQNRDNGFALREVLWNRVLDVNDRGLRDIVTGMGGKANGIVRESGFDITPASEIMAILCLAKDEDDLRRRIENILLGYTVEGKPFTVKDLGVAGAITVLLRDALAPNLVQTTENTAAYVHGGAAANIADGCNYILATKMAMTFGDYVITEAGFGADLGAEKFYDIKCRKSGLQPKLTLIVATAQGLKMHGGVAVEDIKKPNSEGLRKGLANLDKHIKNLQSFGQTVAVVFNRYAGDVVEEIDIVKNYCAEIGVGFAENDAYAEGSKGAVDLANLVVETIEKHPSEPLKLVYDDEDSIEEKVEKVAKNIYGAASVSFAAPAKKKLQMIKELGYEHFPVCIAKTQFSFSTDAKQYCVASGFDVNVRDIVINAGAEMIVVVAGNIMRMPGLPKVPAAMNIDIVNGEIEGLS
;
A
#
# COMPACT_ATOMS: atom_id res chain seq x y z
N MET A 1 26.21 9.32 -9.44
CA MET A 1 25.80 7.93 -9.68
C MET A 1 24.26 7.88 -9.77
N THR A 2 23.74 7.16 -10.74
CA THR A 2 22.31 6.88 -10.85
C THR A 2 21.89 5.80 -9.84
N ASP A 3 20.59 5.63 -9.61
CA ASP A 3 20.08 4.60 -8.70
C ASP A 3 20.56 3.20 -9.10
N ILE A 4 20.55 2.89 -10.38
CA ILE A 4 21.00 1.59 -10.89
C ILE A 4 22.52 1.41 -10.75
N GLU A 5 23.31 2.48 -10.92
CA GLU A 5 24.76 2.43 -10.70
C GLU A 5 25.08 2.16 -9.23
N ILE A 6 24.37 2.79 -8.31
CA ILE A 6 24.51 2.54 -6.86
C ILE A 6 24.12 1.10 -6.55
N ALA A 7 23.01 0.62 -7.08
CA ALA A 7 22.57 -0.76 -6.89
C ALA A 7 23.63 -1.76 -7.37
N ARG A 8 24.22 -1.55 -8.54
CA ARG A 8 25.27 -2.41 -9.10
C ARG A 8 26.57 -2.36 -8.33
N SER A 9 26.91 -1.19 -7.78
CA SER A 9 28.16 -1.01 -7.01
C SER A 9 28.09 -1.63 -5.62
N THR A 10 26.90 -1.94 -5.12
CA THR A 10 26.72 -2.55 -3.82
C THR A 10 27.08 -4.03 -3.86
N LYS A 11 28.01 -4.45 -2.99
CA LYS A 11 28.33 -5.86 -2.82
C LYS A 11 27.25 -6.53 -2.00
N LEU A 12 26.46 -7.40 -2.64
CA LEU A 12 25.44 -8.17 -1.95
C LEU A 12 26.06 -9.28 -1.10
N GLU A 13 25.46 -9.53 0.05
CA GLU A 13 25.78 -10.67 0.89
C GLU A 13 24.82 -11.83 0.59
N GLU A 14 25.28 -13.06 0.82
CA GLU A 14 24.36 -14.20 0.82
C GLU A 14 23.21 -13.95 1.81
N ILE A 15 22.00 -14.29 1.43
CA ILE A 15 20.82 -14.00 2.27
C ILE A 15 20.90 -14.68 3.64
N GLU A 16 21.58 -15.81 3.75
CA GLU A 16 21.82 -16.48 5.04
C GLU A 16 22.65 -15.61 5.97
N ALA A 17 23.66 -14.91 5.45
CA ALA A 17 24.48 -14.01 6.24
C ALA A 17 23.66 -12.82 6.77
N VAL A 18 22.80 -12.27 5.92
CA VAL A 18 21.86 -11.19 6.31
C VAL A 18 20.91 -11.69 7.40
N ALA A 19 20.28 -12.85 7.20
CA ALA A 19 19.36 -13.45 8.17
C ALA A 19 20.02 -13.68 9.53
N SER A 20 21.25 -14.19 9.53
CA SER A 20 22.00 -14.50 10.77
C SER A 20 22.24 -13.28 11.66
N LYS A 21 22.40 -12.09 11.07
CA LYS A 21 22.56 -10.83 11.84
C LYS A 21 21.36 -10.51 12.73
N TYR A 22 20.18 -11.03 12.38
CA TYR A 22 18.93 -10.79 13.07
C TYR A 22 18.42 -11.98 13.85
N GLY A 23 19.17 -13.10 13.87
CA GLY A 23 18.74 -14.33 14.53
C GLY A 23 17.64 -15.08 13.77
N ILE A 24 17.45 -14.81 12.49
CA ILE A 24 16.52 -15.56 11.66
C ILE A 24 17.14 -16.93 11.35
N PRO A 25 16.45 -18.05 11.67
CA PRO A 25 17.02 -19.38 11.45
C PRO A 25 17.29 -19.65 9.96
N THR A 26 18.55 -19.79 9.59
CA THR A 26 18.95 -19.96 8.18
C THR A 26 18.49 -21.27 7.57
N LYS A 27 18.36 -22.31 8.38
CA LYS A 27 17.87 -23.64 7.94
C LYS A 27 16.40 -23.62 7.52
N GLU A 28 15.65 -22.61 7.98
CA GLU A 28 14.22 -22.48 7.71
C GLU A 28 13.93 -21.67 6.43
N LEU A 29 14.95 -21.03 5.87
CA LEU A 29 14.79 -20.18 4.69
C LEU A 29 14.52 -21.01 3.44
N GLU A 30 13.55 -20.55 2.63
CA GLU A 30 13.36 -21.04 1.27
C GLU A 30 14.05 -20.06 0.31
N HIS A 31 15.18 -20.48 -0.28
CA HIS A 31 16.01 -19.62 -1.10
C HIS A 31 15.41 -19.36 -2.47
N TYR A 32 15.47 -18.11 -2.90
CA TYR A 32 15.20 -17.66 -4.27
C TYR A 32 16.49 -17.08 -4.84
N GLY A 33 17.41 -17.94 -5.23
CA GLY A 33 18.79 -17.57 -5.56
C GLY A 33 19.62 -17.30 -4.31
N HIS A 34 20.69 -16.52 -4.47
CA HIS A 34 21.66 -16.26 -3.39
C HIS A 34 21.23 -15.13 -2.44
N TYR A 35 20.42 -14.19 -2.91
CA TYR A 35 20.24 -12.89 -2.27
C TYR A 35 18.84 -12.62 -1.74
N MET A 36 17.93 -13.55 -1.93
CA MET A 36 16.54 -13.45 -1.51
C MET A 36 16.06 -14.79 -0.94
N ALA A 37 15.12 -14.73 0.00
CA ALA A 37 14.50 -15.94 0.55
C ALA A 37 13.11 -15.65 1.09
N LYS A 38 12.25 -16.66 1.12
CA LYS A 38 11.03 -16.62 1.89
C LYS A 38 11.27 -17.14 3.30
N VAL A 39 10.57 -16.55 4.27
CA VAL A 39 10.66 -16.91 5.69
C VAL A 39 9.32 -17.51 6.11
N PRO A 40 9.31 -18.75 6.64
CA PRO A 40 8.06 -19.43 7.01
C PRO A 40 7.27 -18.66 8.07
N THR A 41 5.97 -18.51 7.86
CA THR A 41 5.08 -17.77 8.76
C THR A 41 5.02 -18.32 10.19
N ARG A 42 5.29 -19.63 10.38
CA ARG A 42 5.34 -20.25 11.70
C ARG A 42 6.43 -19.69 12.63
N LEU A 43 7.41 -18.95 12.08
CA LEU A 43 8.45 -18.32 12.88
C LEU A 43 7.99 -17.02 13.56
N ILE A 44 6.83 -16.50 13.21
CA ILE A 44 6.26 -15.33 13.87
C ILE A 44 6.01 -15.65 15.35
N ASP A 45 6.55 -14.80 16.22
CA ASP A 45 6.44 -14.91 17.68
C ASP A 45 5.67 -13.69 18.19
N GLU A 46 4.43 -13.89 18.60
CA GLU A 46 3.54 -12.81 19.04
C GLU A 46 4.07 -12.10 20.30
N GLU A 47 4.79 -12.77 21.17
CA GLU A 47 5.41 -12.14 22.33
C GLU A 47 6.49 -11.14 21.92
N ARG A 48 7.33 -11.50 20.94
CA ARG A 48 8.35 -10.60 20.37
C ARG A 48 7.70 -9.46 19.60
N VAL A 49 6.64 -9.74 18.85
CA VAL A 49 5.86 -8.71 18.14
C VAL A 49 5.39 -7.62 19.11
N ASN A 50 4.83 -8.02 20.25
CA ASN A 50 4.33 -7.08 21.25
C ASN A 50 5.42 -6.24 21.92
N LYS A 51 6.66 -6.70 21.93
CA LYS A 51 7.82 -5.97 22.49
C LYS A 51 8.52 -5.07 21.47
N SER A 52 8.31 -5.29 20.19
CA SER A 52 8.95 -4.53 19.11
C SER A 52 8.31 -3.15 18.95
N ASN A 53 9.11 -2.20 18.50
CA ASN A 53 8.67 -0.82 18.24
C ASN A 53 8.29 -0.66 16.77
N LEU A 54 7.00 -0.58 16.49
CA LEU A 54 6.48 -0.34 15.14
C LEU A 54 6.38 1.15 14.86
N ILE A 55 6.93 1.59 13.75
CA ILE A 55 6.93 2.97 13.28
C ILE A 55 6.26 3.04 11.92
N LEU A 56 5.26 3.88 11.80
CA LEU A 56 4.60 4.15 10.51
C LEU A 56 5.23 5.38 9.86
N VAL A 57 5.59 5.25 8.60
CA VAL A 57 5.99 6.38 7.74
C VAL A 57 4.85 6.69 6.79
N THR A 58 4.36 7.90 6.85
CA THR A 58 3.37 8.46 5.96
C THR A 58 3.87 9.79 5.40
N ALA A 59 3.02 10.54 4.71
CA ALA A 59 3.45 11.77 4.05
C ALA A 59 2.33 12.81 3.99
N ILE A 60 2.70 14.05 3.70
CA ILE A 60 1.78 15.08 3.22
C ILE A 60 1.11 14.61 1.93
N THR A 61 0.06 15.29 1.50
CA THR A 61 -0.60 14.98 0.23
C THR A 61 0.42 14.96 -0.90
N PRO A 62 0.54 13.85 -1.66
CA PRO A 62 1.53 13.74 -2.72
C PRO A 62 1.29 14.74 -3.83
N THR A 63 2.35 15.10 -4.51
CA THR A 63 2.36 15.97 -5.67
C THR A 63 3.10 15.28 -6.81
N LYS A 64 3.11 15.89 -7.99
CA LYS A 64 3.87 15.38 -9.13
C LYS A 64 5.39 15.30 -8.87
N ALA A 65 5.88 16.04 -7.88
CA ALA A 65 7.29 16.04 -7.51
C ALA A 65 7.73 14.80 -6.72
N GLY A 66 6.79 13.99 -6.22
CA GLY A 66 7.09 12.90 -5.31
C GLY A 66 7.47 13.39 -3.91
N ILE A 67 7.44 12.49 -2.94
CA ILE A 67 7.73 12.84 -1.53
C ILE A 67 8.89 12.00 -0.95
N GLY A 68 9.10 10.78 -1.44
CA GLY A 68 10.21 9.93 -1.02
C GLY A 68 9.96 9.14 0.26
N LYS A 69 8.75 8.67 0.51
CA LYS A 69 8.42 7.85 1.69
C LYS A 69 9.29 6.60 1.80
N THR A 70 9.45 5.86 0.71
CA THR A 70 10.24 4.63 0.71
C THR A 70 11.71 4.92 1.03
N THR A 71 12.25 5.99 0.48
CA THR A 71 13.60 6.46 0.79
C THR A 71 13.76 6.77 2.28
N VAL A 72 12.79 7.45 2.89
CA VAL A 72 12.80 7.74 4.32
C VAL A 72 12.67 6.46 5.14
N THR A 73 11.80 5.56 4.74
CA THR A 73 11.57 4.28 5.45
C THR A 73 12.84 3.44 5.50
N ILE A 74 13.49 3.26 4.36
CA ILE A 74 14.76 2.53 4.28
C ILE A 74 15.86 3.30 5.01
N GLY A 75 15.95 4.62 4.78
CA GLY A 75 16.93 5.49 5.41
C GLY A 75 16.89 5.42 6.93
N LEU A 76 15.70 5.44 7.52
CA LEU A 76 15.54 5.32 8.96
C LEU A 76 16.02 3.95 9.47
N ALA A 77 15.71 2.87 8.77
CA ALA A 77 16.21 1.54 9.15
C ALA A 77 17.73 1.50 9.13
N LEU A 78 18.36 2.11 8.12
CA LEU A 78 19.82 2.25 8.04
C LEU A 78 20.38 3.11 9.17
N GLY A 79 19.76 4.24 9.46
CA GLY A 79 20.18 5.15 10.52
C GLY A 79 20.08 4.52 11.91
N LEU A 80 18.99 3.80 12.19
CA LEU A 80 18.81 3.07 13.44
C LEU A 80 19.88 1.97 13.60
N THR A 81 20.18 1.25 12.53
CA THR A 81 21.24 0.24 12.55
C THR A 81 22.60 0.90 12.83
N ARG A 82 22.86 2.05 12.23
CA ARG A 82 24.12 2.80 12.44
C ARG A 82 24.31 3.22 13.91
N ILE A 83 23.24 3.58 14.60
CA ILE A 83 23.31 3.93 16.03
C ILE A 83 23.20 2.72 16.97
N GLY A 84 23.31 1.51 16.44
CA GLY A 84 23.36 0.28 17.22
C GLY A 84 22.01 -0.37 17.53
N LYS A 85 20.95 0.02 16.85
CA LYS A 85 19.62 -0.60 17.02
C LYS A 85 19.40 -1.71 16.01
N LYS A 86 18.62 -2.72 16.39
CA LYS A 86 18.24 -3.82 15.53
C LYS A 86 16.96 -3.43 14.77
N ALA A 87 17.12 -2.92 13.57
CA ALA A 87 16.05 -2.34 12.77
C ALA A 87 15.83 -3.12 11.47
N ILE A 88 14.57 -3.30 11.11
CA ILE A 88 14.13 -3.93 9.86
C ILE A 88 13.03 -3.07 9.26
N CYS A 89 13.07 -2.83 7.94
CA CYS A 89 11.94 -2.21 7.25
C CYS A 89 11.09 -3.26 6.54
N ALA A 90 9.78 -2.99 6.48
CA ALA A 90 8.79 -3.82 5.79
C ALA A 90 8.08 -2.96 4.74
N LEU A 91 8.21 -3.33 3.48
CA LEU A 91 7.83 -2.54 2.32
C LEU A 91 6.82 -3.28 1.44
N ARG A 92 6.15 -2.53 0.58
CA ARG A 92 5.29 -3.09 -0.46
C ARG A 92 6.12 -3.55 -1.66
N GLU A 93 5.61 -4.58 -2.32
CA GLU A 93 6.14 -5.10 -3.58
C GLU A 93 5.65 -4.25 -4.76
N PRO A 94 6.52 -3.92 -5.74
CA PRO A 94 6.11 -3.14 -6.91
C PRO A 94 5.29 -3.97 -7.90
N SER A 95 4.35 -3.31 -8.59
CA SER A 95 3.57 -3.86 -9.69
C SER A 95 4.23 -3.55 -11.03
N LEU A 96 4.21 -4.51 -11.96
CA LEU A 96 4.78 -4.33 -13.30
C LEU A 96 4.11 -3.23 -14.11
N GLY A 97 2.81 -3.03 -13.94
CA GLY A 97 2.08 -1.98 -14.64
C GLY A 97 2.70 -0.59 -14.43
N PRO A 98 2.83 -0.10 -13.19
CA PRO A 98 3.53 1.16 -12.91
C PRO A 98 4.99 1.17 -13.32
N VAL A 99 5.74 0.09 -13.11
CA VAL A 99 7.17 0.01 -13.45
C VAL A 99 7.40 0.23 -14.95
N PHE A 100 6.58 -0.37 -15.79
CA PHE A 100 6.65 -0.22 -17.25
C PHE A 100 5.79 0.92 -17.80
N GLY A 101 4.98 1.57 -16.93
CA GLY A 101 4.08 2.65 -17.28
C GLY A 101 4.65 4.04 -16.99
N LEU A 102 4.18 4.65 -15.94
CA LEU A 102 4.50 6.05 -15.60
C LEU A 102 5.43 6.20 -14.40
N LYS A 103 5.39 5.25 -13.46
CA LYS A 103 6.06 5.34 -12.17
C LYS A 103 7.13 4.26 -12.07
N GLY A 104 8.27 4.60 -11.49
CA GLY A 104 9.32 3.63 -11.18
C GLY A 104 8.90 2.58 -10.14
N GLY A 105 9.80 1.66 -9.84
CA GLY A 105 9.62 0.62 -8.84
C GLY A 105 9.54 1.14 -7.40
N ALA A 106 9.38 0.23 -6.46
CA ALA A 106 9.21 0.53 -5.04
C ALA A 106 10.46 0.15 -4.20
N CYS A 107 11.65 0.14 -4.81
CA CYS A 107 12.89 -0.27 -4.15
C CYS A 107 13.65 0.87 -3.46
N GLY A 108 13.10 2.09 -3.41
CA GLY A 108 13.80 3.27 -2.92
C GLY A 108 14.67 3.92 -3.99
N GLY A 109 15.66 4.67 -3.58
CA GLY A 109 16.57 5.37 -4.51
C GLY A 109 17.84 5.83 -3.83
N GLY A 110 18.83 6.22 -4.64
CA GLY A 110 20.14 6.64 -4.14
C GLY A 110 20.80 5.57 -3.29
N HIS A 111 21.31 5.96 -2.15
CA HIS A 111 21.93 5.06 -1.16
C HIS A 111 20.91 4.39 -0.23
N THR A 112 19.62 4.59 -0.46
CA THR A 112 18.52 3.96 0.29
C THR A 112 17.69 3.08 -0.62
N GLN A 113 18.19 1.88 -0.90
CA GLN A 113 17.51 0.91 -1.76
C GLN A 113 17.41 -0.45 -1.07
N VAL A 114 16.40 -1.23 -1.45
CA VAL A 114 16.35 -2.67 -1.21
C VAL A 114 16.80 -3.41 -2.47
N LEU A 115 17.57 -4.46 -2.28
CA LEU A 115 18.29 -5.17 -3.34
C LEU A 115 18.06 -6.68 -3.26
N PRO A 116 18.13 -7.43 -4.37
CA PRO A 116 18.46 -6.99 -5.74
C PRO A 116 17.31 -6.20 -6.40
N MET A 117 17.57 -4.99 -6.84
CA MET A 117 16.54 -4.07 -7.35
C MET A 117 15.86 -4.60 -8.62
N ASP A 118 16.61 -5.13 -9.56
CA ASP A 118 16.08 -5.69 -10.81
C ASP A 118 15.15 -6.89 -10.57
N LYS A 119 15.47 -7.76 -9.61
CA LYS A 119 14.62 -8.90 -9.24
C LYS A 119 13.34 -8.44 -8.58
N ILE A 120 13.43 -7.52 -7.63
CA ILE A 120 12.28 -7.01 -6.88
C ILE A 120 11.31 -6.27 -7.82
N ASN A 121 11.83 -5.45 -8.74
CA ASN A 121 11.01 -4.65 -9.67
C ASN A 121 10.39 -5.47 -10.82
N LEU A 122 10.81 -6.69 -11.03
CA LEU A 122 10.29 -7.54 -12.10
C LEU A 122 9.40 -8.66 -11.53
N HIS A 123 9.87 -9.89 -11.55
CA HIS A 123 9.07 -11.05 -11.14
C HIS A 123 9.25 -11.44 -9.67
N PHE A 124 10.31 -10.97 -9.06
CA PHE A 124 10.66 -11.18 -7.65
C PHE A 124 10.63 -12.67 -7.27
N THR A 125 9.68 -13.05 -6.43
CA THR A 125 9.47 -14.44 -5.98
C THR A 125 8.18 -15.05 -6.54
N GLY A 126 7.50 -14.34 -7.46
CA GLY A 126 6.31 -14.83 -8.14
C GLY A 126 4.99 -14.59 -7.43
N ASP A 127 4.95 -13.76 -6.38
CA ASP A 127 3.71 -13.52 -5.62
C ASP A 127 2.61 -12.87 -6.46
N PHE A 128 2.96 -11.89 -7.31
CA PHE A 128 1.98 -11.26 -8.20
C PHE A 128 1.48 -12.24 -9.27
N HIS A 129 2.36 -13.10 -9.78
CA HIS A 129 1.93 -14.17 -10.68
C HIS A 129 0.96 -15.13 -9.99
N ALA A 130 1.22 -15.51 -8.75
CA ALA A 130 0.34 -16.37 -7.97
C ALA A 130 -1.04 -15.72 -7.80
N ILE A 131 -1.10 -14.43 -7.47
CA ILE A 131 -2.35 -13.68 -7.33
C ILE A 131 -3.12 -13.63 -8.66
N THR A 132 -2.43 -13.27 -9.74
CA THR A 132 -3.02 -13.22 -11.09
C THR A 132 -3.58 -14.59 -11.49
N SER A 133 -2.81 -15.64 -11.28
CA SER A 133 -3.21 -17.01 -11.60
C SER A 133 -4.42 -17.46 -10.78
N ALA A 134 -4.40 -17.22 -9.47
CA ALA A 134 -5.50 -17.58 -8.57
C ALA A 134 -6.78 -16.82 -8.95
N HIS A 135 -6.69 -15.53 -9.16
CA HIS A 135 -7.83 -14.68 -9.52
C HIS A 135 -8.48 -15.13 -10.83
N ASN A 136 -7.67 -15.35 -11.86
CA ASN A 136 -8.14 -15.74 -13.19
C ASN A 136 -8.61 -17.19 -13.24
N THR A 137 -8.05 -18.06 -12.40
CA THR A 137 -8.53 -19.44 -12.25
C THR A 137 -9.95 -19.45 -11.67
N ILE A 138 -10.24 -18.62 -10.68
CA ILE A 138 -11.61 -18.44 -10.17
C ILE A 138 -12.54 -18.02 -11.31
N THR A 139 -12.15 -17.06 -12.13
CA THR A 139 -12.97 -16.60 -13.26
C THR A 139 -13.24 -17.71 -14.26
N ALA A 140 -12.20 -18.45 -14.64
CA ALA A 140 -12.33 -19.56 -15.58
C ALA A 140 -13.25 -20.66 -15.04
N LEU A 141 -13.13 -20.99 -13.76
CA LEU A 141 -13.95 -22.00 -13.11
C LEU A 141 -15.41 -21.52 -12.98
N LEU A 142 -15.63 -20.25 -12.71
CA LEU A 142 -16.98 -19.66 -12.67
C LEU A 142 -17.65 -19.70 -14.05
N ASP A 143 -16.94 -19.26 -15.09
CA ASP A 143 -17.45 -19.29 -16.46
C ASP A 143 -17.76 -20.74 -16.90
N ASN A 144 -16.90 -21.68 -16.55
CA ASN A 144 -17.12 -23.09 -16.81
C ASN A 144 -18.34 -23.64 -16.05
N TYR A 145 -18.50 -23.27 -14.78
CA TYR A 145 -19.64 -23.69 -13.98
C TYR A 145 -20.97 -23.20 -14.59
N MET A 146 -21.03 -21.95 -15.01
CA MET A 146 -22.21 -21.39 -15.69
C MET A 146 -22.49 -22.12 -17.02
N TYR A 147 -21.45 -22.39 -17.80
CA TYR A 147 -21.56 -23.09 -19.07
C TYR A 147 -22.07 -24.52 -18.91
N GLN A 148 -21.48 -25.28 -17.99
CA GLN A 148 -21.82 -26.70 -17.79
C GLN A 148 -23.18 -26.88 -17.13
N ASN A 149 -23.69 -25.91 -16.40
CA ASN A 149 -24.95 -25.98 -15.68
C ASN A 149 -26.07 -25.15 -16.32
N ARG A 150 -25.87 -24.63 -17.54
CA ARG A 150 -26.88 -23.81 -18.22
C ARG A 150 -28.18 -24.56 -18.48
N ASP A 151 -28.08 -25.84 -18.79
CA ASP A 151 -29.24 -26.70 -19.07
C ASP A 151 -29.94 -27.21 -17.79
N ASN A 152 -29.28 -27.04 -16.63
CA ASN A 152 -29.85 -27.36 -15.31
C ASN A 152 -30.58 -26.17 -14.68
N GLY A 153 -30.78 -25.09 -15.43
CA GLY A 153 -31.44 -23.89 -14.94
C GLY A 153 -30.56 -22.97 -14.07
N PHE A 154 -29.26 -23.24 -13.99
CA PHE A 154 -28.36 -22.36 -13.27
C PHE A 154 -27.95 -21.15 -14.12
N ALA A 155 -28.13 -19.96 -13.55
CA ALA A 155 -27.63 -18.72 -14.12
C ALA A 155 -27.36 -17.72 -13.01
N LEU A 156 -26.39 -16.83 -13.26
CA LEU A 156 -26.15 -15.67 -12.43
C LEU A 156 -26.82 -14.45 -13.05
N ARG A 157 -27.63 -13.76 -12.25
CA ARG A 157 -28.22 -12.47 -12.63
C ARG A 157 -27.16 -11.40 -12.78
N GLU A 158 -26.12 -11.46 -11.95
CA GLU A 158 -25.01 -10.52 -11.89
C GLU A 158 -23.73 -11.25 -11.56
N VAL A 159 -22.66 -10.97 -12.30
CA VAL A 159 -21.31 -11.46 -12.03
C VAL A 159 -20.47 -10.27 -11.57
N LEU A 160 -19.89 -10.38 -10.37
CA LEU A 160 -19.10 -9.32 -9.74
C LEU A 160 -17.59 -9.49 -9.93
N TRP A 161 -17.14 -10.62 -10.45
CA TRP A 161 -15.76 -11.02 -10.52
C TRP A 161 -15.19 -10.80 -11.93
N ASN A 162 -14.24 -9.89 -12.04
CA ASN A 162 -13.49 -9.64 -13.27
C ASN A 162 -12.27 -10.56 -13.40
N ARG A 163 -11.51 -10.38 -14.46
CA ARG A 163 -10.14 -10.90 -14.60
C ARG A 163 -9.14 -9.87 -14.10
N VAL A 164 -7.90 -10.27 -13.91
CA VAL A 164 -6.81 -9.33 -13.59
C VAL A 164 -5.59 -9.60 -14.47
N LEU A 165 -4.81 -8.55 -14.68
CA LEU A 165 -3.51 -8.64 -15.36
C LEU A 165 -2.61 -7.55 -14.78
N ASP A 166 -1.34 -7.88 -14.52
CA ASP A 166 -0.41 -6.92 -13.93
C ASP A 166 0.25 -6.04 -15.00
N VAL A 167 -0.57 -5.27 -15.69
CA VAL A 167 -0.20 -4.38 -16.79
C VAL A 167 -1.14 -3.18 -16.81
N ASN A 168 -0.67 -2.05 -17.35
CA ASN A 168 -1.53 -0.92 -17.65
C ASN A 168 -2.08 -1.06 -19.07
N ASP A 169 -3.35 -1.37 -19.20
CA ASP A 169 -4.00 -1.58 -20.51
C ASP A 169 -5.45 -1.09 -20.52
N ARG A 170 -5.66 0.11 -21.03
CA ARG A 170 -7.00 0.69 -21.11
C ARG A 170 -7.98 -0.08 -22.01
N GLY A 171 -7.45 -0.85 -22.96
CA GLY A 171 -8.27 -1.64 -23.87
C GLY A 171 -8.95 -2.84 -23.19
N LEU A 172 -8.51 -3.21 -21.98
CA LEU A 172 -9.06 -4.33 -21.23
C LEU A 172 -10.11 -3.93 -20.19
N ARG A 173 -10.42 -2.65 -20.04
CA ARG A 173 -11.40 -2.20 -19.03
C ARG A 173 -12.77 -2.84 -19.20
N ASP A 174 -13.23 -2.86 -20.44
CA ASP A 174 -14.51 -3.46 -20.80
C ASP A 174 -14.31 -4.37 -22.02
N ILE A 175 -14.67 -5.64 -21.90
CA ILE A 175 -14.51 -6.66 -22.92
C ILE A 175 -15.75 -7.52 -23.01
N VAL A 176 -15.85 -8.29 -24.09
CA VAL A 176 -16.86 -9.34 -24.24
C VAL A 176 -16.15 -10.69 -24.27
N THR A 177 -16.58 -11.60 -23.40
CA THR A 177 -16.06 -12.98 -23.34
C THR A 177 -17.03 -13.97 -23.97
N GLY A 178 -16.54 -15.16 -24.32
CA GLY A 178 -17.35 -16.25 -24.87
C GLY A 178 -17.69 -16.12 -26.36
N MET A 179 -17.04 -15.22 -27.08
CA MET A 179 -17.21 -15.06 -28.52
C MET A 179 -16.66 -16.27 -29.31
N GLY A 180 -17.18 -16.51 -30.50
CA GLY A 180 -16.68 -17.55 -31.40
C GLY A 180 -17.50 -18.83 -31.45
N GLY A 181 -18.69 -18.83 -30.88
CA GLY A 181 -19.64 -19.94 -30.94
C GLY A 181 -19.93 -20.61 -29.60
N LYS A 182 -20.90 -21.50 -29.59
CA LYS A 182 -21.44 -22.11 -28.36
C LYS A 182 -20.42 -22.89 -27.54
N ALA A 183 -19.36 -23.40 -28.18
CA ALA A 183 -18.30 -24.14 -27.50
C ALA A 183 -17.39 -23.26 -26.64
N ASN A 184 -17.41 -21.95 -26.85
CA ASN A 184 -16.55 -21.00 -26.14
C ASN A 184 -17.19 -20.41 -24.86
N GLY A 185 -18.34 -20.92 -24.48
CA GLY A 185 -19.02 -20.50 -23.25
C GLY A 185 -20.22 -19.58 -23.47
N ILE A 186 -20.59 -18.86 -22.43
CA ILE A 186 -21.70 -17.91 -22.44
C ILE A 186 -21.14 -16.53 -22.77
N VAL A 187 -21.72 -15.88 -23.78
CA VAL A 187 -21.32 -14.50 -24.16
C VAL A 187 -21.77 -13.54 -23.06
N ARG A 188 -20.85 -12.77 -22.52
CA ARG A 188 -21.14 -11.74 -21.53
C ARG A 188 -20.10 -10.62 -21.53
N GLU A 189 -20.52 -9.46 -21.05
CA GLU A 189 -19.59 -8.38 -20.75
C GLU A 189 -18.75 -8.73 -19.52
N SER A 190 -17.51 -8.29 -19.51
CA SER A 190 -16.56 -8.48 -18.43
C SER A 190 -15.48 -7.40 -18.52
N GLY A 191 -14.41 -7.54 -17.76
CA GLY A 191 -13.29 -6.62 -17.80
C GLY A 191 -12.07 -7.17 -17.08
N PHE A 192 -11.01 -6.38 -17.12
CA PHE A 192 -9.79 -6.64 -16.37
C PHE A 192 -9.52 -5.50 -15.39
N ASP A 193 -9.15 -5.84 -14.17
CA ASP A 193 -8.52 -4.93 -13.23
C ASP A 193 -7.00 -5.18 -13.22
N ILE A 194 -6.22 -4.22 -12.75
CA ILE A 194 -4.80 -4.46 -12.51
C ILE A 194 -4.63 -5.39 -11.28
N THR A 195 -3.65 -6.27 -11.31
CA THR A 195 -3.46 -7.26 -10.22
C THR A 195 -3.45 -6.66 -8.81
N PRO A 196 -2.82 -5.50 -8.52
CA PRO A 196 -2.90 -4.88 -7.19
C PRO A 196 -4.31 -4.50 -6.72
N ALA A 197 -5.29 -4.41 -7.62
CA ALA A 197 -6.68 -4.14 -7.30
C ALA A 197 -7.49 -5.41 -7.00
N SER A 198 -6.89 -6.59 -7.12
CA SER A 198 -7.54 -7.87 -6.82
C SER A 198 -7.94 -7.97 -5.35
N GLU A 199 -9.14 -8.50 -5.10
CA GLU A 199 -9.54 -8.86 -3.72
C GLU A 199 -8.56 -9.85 -3.08
N ILE A 200 -7.95 -10.73 -3.87
CA ILE A 200 -6.95 -11.69 -3.38
C ILE A 200 -5.73 -10.97 -2.81
N MET A 201 -5.30 -9.87 -3.41
CA MET A 201 -4.23 -9.03 -2.84
C MET A 201 -4.62 -8.53 -1.44
N ALA A 202 -5.83 -8.04 -1.25
CA ALA A 202 -6.34 -7.60 0.04
C ALA A 202 -6.49 -8.76 1.03
N ILE A 203 -6.92 -9.91 0.57
CA ILE A 203 -7.01 -11.14 1.39
C ILE A 203 -5.64 -11.51 1.94
N LEU A 204 -4.62 -11.56 1.09
CA LEU A 204 -3.25 -11.88 1.52
C LEU A 204 -2.69 -10.82 2.48
N CYS A 205 -3.05 -9.55 2.29
CA CYS A 205 -2.65 -8.48 3.20
C CYS A 205 -3.13 -8.71 4.63
N LEU A 206 -4.33 -9.24 4.80
CA LEU A 206 -5.01 -9.38 6.08
C LEU A 206 -4.99 -10.81 6.65
N ALA A 207 -4.60 -11.81 5.86
CA ALA A 207 -4.57 -13.20 6.29
C ALA A 207 -3.57 -13.43 7.44
N LYS A 208 -3.98 -14.25 8.40
CA LYS A 208 -3.18 -14.59 9.58
C LYS A 208 -2.36 -15.85 9.39
N ASP A 209 -2.89 -16.81 8.64
CA ASP A 209 -2.29 -18.11 8.36
C ASP A 209 -2.97 -18.77 7.15
N GLU A 210 -2.58 -19.99 6.82
CA GLU A 210 -3.13 -20.75 5.71
C GLU A 210 -4.61 -21.07 5.89
N ASP A 211 -5.05 -21.41 7.09
CA ASP A 211 -6.46 -21.72 7.37
C ASP A 211 -7.34 -20.47 7.22
N ASP A 212 -6.88 -19.34 7.71
CA ASP A 212 -7.56 -18.05 7.53
C ASP A 212 -7.59 -17.64 6.06
N LEU A 213 -6.52 -17.87 5.31
CA LEU A 213 -6.47 -17.64 3.87
C LEU A 213 -7.56 -18.44 3.15
N ARG A 214 -7.66 -19.73 3.44
CA ARG A 214 -8.68 -20.60 2.83
C ARG A 214 -10.09 -20.14 3.17
N ARG A 215 -10.36 -19.82 4.44
CA ARG A 215 -11.67 -19.32 4.90
C ARG A 215 -12.05 -18.04 4.17
N ARG A 216 -11.12 -17.11 3.99
CA ARG A 216 -11.35 -15.86 3.27
C ARG A 216 -11.63 -16.11 1.79
N ILE A 217 -10.91 -17.02 1.16
CA ILE A 217 -11.15 -17.40 -0.24
C ILE A 217 -12.54 -18.00 -0.41
N GLU A 218 -12.97 -18.87 0.49
CA GLU A 218 -14.33 -19.45 0.48
C GLU A 218 -15.42 -18.38 0.48
N ASN A 219 -15.19 -17.25 1.17
CA ASN A 219 -16.17 -16.18 1.35
C ASN A 219 -16.20 -15.15 0.22
N ILE A 220 -15.32 -15.25 -0.78
CA ILE A 220 -15.34 -14.35 -1.93
C ILE A 220 -16.70 -14.41 -2.61
N LEU A 221 -17.34 -13.25 -2.73
CA LEU A 221 -18.64 -13.10 -3.40
C LEU A 221 -18.40 -12.94 -4.90
N LEU A 222 -18.87 -13.91 -5.69
CA LEU A 222 -18.70 -13.94 -7.15
C LEU A 222 -19.85 -13.32 -7.92
N GLY A 223 -21.06 -13.37 -7.36
CA GLY A 223 -22.24 -12.85 -8.01
C GLY A 223 -23.52 -13.22 -7.26
N TYR A 224 -24.64 -12.99 -7.94
CA TYR A 224 -25.97 -13.31 -7.43
C TYR A 224 -26.71 -14.20 -8.42
N THR A 225 -27.39 -15.23 -7.91
CA THR A 225 -28.25 -16.11 -8.72
C THR A 225 -29.45 -15.34 -9.25
N VAL A 226 -30.19 -15.94 -10.18
CA VAL A 226 -31.43 -15.34 -10.69
C VAL A 226 -32.47 -15.13 -9.59
N GLU A 227 -32.43 -15.94 -8.52
CA GLU A 227 -33.28 -15.78 -7.33
C GLU A 227 -32.76 -14.70 -6.37
N GLY A 228 -31.63 -14.10 -6.66
CA GLY A 228 -31.03 -13.06 -5.82
C GLY A 228 -30.19 -13.58 -4.65
N LYS A 229 -29.84 -14.86 -4.65
CA LYS A 229 -28.94 -15.43 -3.62
C LYS A 229 -27.49 -15.16 -3.93
N PRO A 230 -26.64 -14.89 -2.91
CA PRO A 230 -25.21 -14.75 -3.12
C PRO A 230 -24.61 -16.09 -3.59
N PHE A 231 -23.68 -16.00 -4.53
CA PHE A 231 -22.88 -17.13 -5.01
C PHE A 231 -21.41 -16.87 -4.74
N THR A 232 -20.77 -17.75 -3.97
CA THR A 232 -19.42 -17.58 -3.46
C THR A 232 -18.47 -18.62 -4.02
N VAL A 233 -17.16 -18.44 -3.77
CA VAL A 233 -16.14 -19.45 -4.10
C VAL A 233 -16.42 -20.78 -3.39
N LYS A 234 -16.99 -20.74 -2.18
CA LYS A 234 -17.41 -21.95 -1.46
C LYS A 234 -18.49 -22.71 -2.26
N ASP A 235 -19.47 -22.01 -2.80
CA ASP A 235 -20.51 -22.60 -3.64
C ASP A 235 -19.95 -23.20 -4.94
N LEU A 236 -18.91 -22.56 -5.48
CA LEU A 236 -18.18 -23.07 -6.65
C LEU A 236 -17.35 -24.32 -6.32
N GLY A 237 -16.95 -24.50 -5.06
CA GLY A 237 -16.27 -25.69 -4.57
C GLY A 237 -14.78 -25.78 -4.89
N VAL A 238 -14.10 -24.64 -5.10
CA VAL A 238 -12.70 -24.60 -5.59
C VAL A 238 -11.70 -23.94 -4.63
N ALA A 239 -12.12 -23.57 -3.44
CA ALA A 239 -11.27 -22.82 -2.51
C ALA A 239 -9.95 -23.51 -2.19
N GLY A 240 -9.94 -24.84 -2.10
CA GLY A 240 -8.71 -25.62 -1.87
C GLY A 240 -7.67 -25.43 -2.97
N ALA A 241 -8.09 -25.51 -4.23
CA ALA A 241 -7.19 -25.33 -5.38
C ALA A 241 -6.63 -23.90 -5.43
N ILE A 242 -7.45 -22.90 -5.12
CA ILE A 242 -7.02 -21.50 -5.08
C ILE A 242 -6.02 -21.27 -3.95
N THR A 243 -6.26 -21.85 -2.77
CA THR A 243 -5.32 -21.79 -1.64
C THR A 243 -3.97 -22.40 -2.00
N VAL A 244 -3.96 -23.51 -2.73
CA VAL A 244 -2.72 -24.14 -3.21
C VAL A 244 -1.90 -23.18 -4.09
N LEU A 245 -2.56 -22.45 -5.00
CA LEU A 245 -1.89 -21.46 -5.86
C LEU A 245 -1.25 -20.31 -5.07
N LEU A 246 -1.80 -19.97 -3.91
CA LEU A 246 -1.39 -18.83 -3.09
C LEU A 246 -0.49 -19.21 -1.91
N ARG A 247 -0.27 -20.48 -1.67
CA ARG A 247 0.43 -20.97 -0.48
C ARG A 247 1.79 -20.32 -0.27
N ASP A 248 2.62 -20.32 -1.31
CA ASP A 248 3.97 -19.75 -1.22
C ASP A 248 3.96 -18.22 -1.14
N ALA A 249 2.96 -17.59 -1.75
CA ALA A 249 2.78 -16.14 -1.69
C ALA A 249 2.47 -15.61 -0.28
N LEU A 250 2.00 -16.47 0.62
CA LEU A 250 1.68 -16.11 2.00
C LEU A 250 2.94 -15.82 2.83
N ALA A 251 4.08 -16.44 2.51
CA ALA A 251 5.32 -16.27 3.25
C ALA A 251 6.05 -14.98 2.87
N PRO A 252 6.52 -14.18 3.85
CA PRO A 252 7.23 -12.93 3.60
C PRO A 252 8.56 -13.13 2.86
N ASN A 253 8.89 -12.16 2.01
CA ASN A 253 10.13 -12.14 1.23
C ASN A 253 11.21 -11.34 1.95
N LEU A 254 12.30 -12.01 2.32
CA LEU A 254 13.48 -11.40 2.93
C LEU A 254 14.45 -10.96 1.84
N VAL A 255 14.87 -9.71 1.91
CA VAL A 255 15.85 -9.08 1.02
C VAL A 255 16.84 -8.28 1.87
N GLN A 256 17.70 -7.51 1.22
CA GLN A 256 18.69 -6.69 1.89
C GLN A 256 18.71 -5.27 1.36
N THR A 257 19.21 -4.36 2.18
CA THR A 257 19.42 -2.96 1.81
C THR A 257 20.80 -2.74 1.19
N THR A 258 21.03 -1.52 0.72
CA THR A 258 22.33 -1.07 0.22
C THR A 258 23.46 -1.15 1.26
N GLU A 259 23.15 -1.32 2.55
CA GLU A 259 24.13 -1.53 3.62
C GLU A 259 24.03 -2.94 4.24
N ASN A 260 23.47 -3.89 3.49
CA ASN A 260 23.34 -5.32 3.84
C ASN A 260 22.57 -5.57 5.14
N THR A 261 21.61 -4.73 5.44
CA THR A 261 20.65 -4.95 6.53
C THR A 261 19.39 -5.65 6.01
N ALA A 262 18.67 -6.34 6.89
CA ALA A 262 17.46 -7.06 6.50
C ALA A 262 16.30 -6.12 6.17
N ALA A 263 15.54 -6.49 5.16
CA ALA A 263 14.25 -5.87 4.82
C ALA A 263 13.27 -6.94 4.34
N TYR A 264 11.99 -6.71 4.55
CA TYR A 264 10.93 -7.53 3.95
C TYR A 264 10.20 -6.72 2.89
N VAL A 265 9.93 -7.35 1.74
CA VAL A 265 9.14 -6.78 0.66
C VAL A 265 8.02 -7.76 0.34
N HIS A 266 6.76 -7.38 0.63
CA HIS A 266 5.67 -8.34 0.58
C HIS A 266 4.32 -7.66 0.39
N GLY A 267 3.64 -7.96 -0.72
CA GLY A 267 2.36 -7.39 -1.08
C GLY A 267 2.42 -5.99 -1.68
N GLY A 268 1.47 -5.63 -2.51
CA GLY A 268 1.54 -4.41 -3.30
C GLY A 268 0.21 -3.71 -3.54
N ALA A 269 -0.70 -3.70 -2.56
CA ALA A 269 -1.96 -2.98 -2.69
C ALA A 269 -1.76 -1.46 -2.76
N ALA A 270 -2.48 -0.77 -3.66
CA ALA A 270 -2.41 0.68 -3.80
C ALA A 270 -3.44 1.38 -2.89
N ALA A 271 -3.04 2.46 -2.20
CA ALA A 271 -3.89 3.12 -1.19
C ALA A 271 -5.04 3.94 -1.76
N ASN A 272 -5.04 4.26 -3.04
CA ASN A 272 -6.14 5.00 -3.69
C ASN A 272 -7.26 4.10 -4.21
N ILE A 273 -7.04 2.79 -4.23
CA ILE A 273 -8.02 1.78 -4.69
C ILE A 273 -8.16 0.59 -3.73
N ALA A 274 -7.26 0.46 -2.77
CA ALA A 274 -7.20 -0.62 -1.77
C ALA A 274 -6.59 -0.09 -0.48
N ASP A 275 -6.15 -0.98 0.43
CA ASP A 275 -5.65 -0.61 1.75
C ASP A 275 -4.26 0.03 1.78
N GLY A 276 -3.45 -0.15 0.73
CA GLY A 276 -2.17 0.54 0.58
C GLY A 276 -1.05 0.11 1.52
N CYS A 277 -1.16 -1.06 2.11
CA CYS A 277 -0.21 -1.57 3.09
C CYS A 277 0.47 -2.86 2.61
N ASN A 278 1.64 -3.17 3.17
CA ASN A 278 2.20 -4.51 3.03
C ASN A 278 1.42 -5.51 3.91
N TYR A 279 1.73 -6.79 3.78
CA TYR A 279 0.99 -7.84 4.49
C TYR A 279 1.25 -7.79 6.00
N ILE A 280 0.22 -8.11 6.78
CA ILE A 280 0.32 -8.24 8.25
C ILE A 280 1.44 -9.24 8.63
N LEU A 281 1.53 -10.35 7.90
CA LEU A 281 2.55 -11.37 8.16
C LEU A 281 3.97 -10.84 7.98
N ALA A 282 4.23 -10.01 6.97
CA ALA A 282 5.54 -9.39 6.78
C ALA A 282 5.89 -8.42 7.91
N THR A 283 4.94 -7.61 8.35
CA THR A 283 5.15 -6.69 9.47
C THR A 283 5.42 -7.45 10.76
N LYS A 284 4.64 -8.48 11.08
CA LYS A 284 4.84 -9.31 12.26
C LYS A 284 6.15 -10.11 12.20
N MET A 285 6.55 -10.58 11.02
CA MET A 285 7.84 -11.26 10.85
C MET A 285 9.00 -10.29 11.14
N ALA A 286 8.93 -9.09 10.61
CA ALA A 286 9.91 -8.04 10.91
C ALA A 286 9.96 -7.73 12.42
N MET A 287 8.80 -7.64 13.07
CA MET A 287 8.72 -7.36 14.52
C MET A 287 9.19 -8.53 15.38
N THR A 288 9.14 -9.75 14.86
CA THR A 288 9.69 -10.92 15.55
C THR A 288 11.21 -10.83 15.64
N PHE A 289 11.87 -10.33 14.62
CA PHE A 289 13.33 -10.32 14.51
C PHE A 289 13.99 -8.95 14.64
N GLY A 290 13.22 -7.88 14.63
CA GLY A 290 13.72 -6.51 14.81
C GLY A 290 13.13 -5.85 16.04
N ASP A 291 13.94 -5.03 16.74
CA ASP A 291 13.47 -4.24 17.89
C ASP A 291 12.79 -2.94 17.45
N TYR A 292 13.14 -2.47 16.27
CA TYR A 292 12.53 -1.33 15.57
C TYR A 292 12.12 -1.77 14.19
N VAL A 293 10.85 -1.62 13.87
CA VAL A 293 10.31 -1.97 12.56
C VAL A 293 9.67 -0.76 11.93
N ILE A 294 10.12 -0.42 10.73
CA ILE A 294 9.64 0.72 9.98
C ILE A 294 8.82 0.20 8.79
N THR A 295 7.58 0.64 8.73
CA THR A 295 6.70 0.32 7.60
C THR A 295 6.10 1.59 7.04
N GLU A 296 5.60 1.53 5.81
CA GLU A 296 4.97 2.66 5.14
C GLU A 296 3.54 2.35 4.72
N ALA A 297 2.75 3.41 4.56
CA ALA A 297 1.45 3.34 3.95
C ALA A 297 1.42 4.23 2.69
N GLY A 298 0.64 3.83 1.68
CA GLY A 298 0.64 4.47 0.38
C GLY A 298 0.09 5.88 0.37
N PHE A 299 0.63 6.74 -0.49
CA PHE A 299 0.22 8.13 -0.69
C PHE A 299 0.27 8.98 0.58
N GLY A 300 -0.69 9.90 0.75
CA GLY A 300 -0.74 10.78 1.91
C GLY A 300 -1.43 10.15 3.13
N ALA A 301 -1.31 10.84 4.26
CA ALA A 301 -1.83 10.33 5.53
C ALA A 301 -3.35 10.17 5.56
N ASP A 302 -4.07 10.93 4.76
CA ASP A 302 -5.53 10.83 4.62
C ASP A 302 -6.00 9.52 3.99
N LEU A 303 -5.17 8.91 3.15
CA LEU A 303 -5.43 7.61 2.52
C LEU A 303 -4.68 6.48 3.23
N GLY A 304 -3.36 6.47 3.12
CA GLY A 304 -2.56 5.36 3.59
C GLY A 304 -2.55 5.19 5.10
N ALA A 305 -2.30 6.25 5.86
CA ALA A 305 -2.25 6.15 7.32
C ALA A 305 -3.62 5.82 7.92
N GLU A 306 -4.69 6.45 7.45
CA GLU A 306 -6.05 6.15 7.88
C GLU A 306 -6.36 4.65 7.70
N LYS A 307 -6.09 4.10 6.51
CA LYS A 307 -6.33 2.68 6.24
C LYS A 307 -5.40 1.76 7.03
N PHE A 308 -4.16 2.17 7.25
CA PHE A 308 -3.24 1.45 8.10
C PHE A 308 -3.83 1.25 9.51
N TYR A 309 -4.37 2.31 10.11
CA TYR A 309 -4.98 2.23 11.44
C TYR A 309 -6.35 1.55 11.41
N ASP A 310 -7.25 2.03 10.57
CA ASP A 310 -8.66 1.59 10.57
C ASP A 310 -8.87 0.21 9.96
N ILE A 311 -7.97 -0.27 9.12
CA ILE A 311 -8.07 -1.59 8.50
C ILE A 311 -7.00 -2.54 9.04
N LYS A 312 -5.73 -2.28 8.76
CA LYS A 312 -4.63 -3.19 9.09
C LYS A 312 -4.45 -3.36 10.61
N CYS A 313 -4.37 -2.28 11.35
CA CYS A 313 -4.22 -2.33 12.82
C CYS A 313 -5.49 -2.84 13.50
N ARG A 314 -6.67 -2.44 13.02
CA ARG A 314 -7.96 -2.96 13.53
C ARG A 314 -8.00 -4.48 13.46
N LYS A 315 -7.58 -5.07 12.34
CA LYS A 315 -7.62 -6.51 12.11
C LYS A 315 -6.48 -7.28 12.78
N SER A 316 -5.31 -6.68 12.89
CA SER A 316 -4.11 -7.34 13.41
C SER A 316 -3.82 -7.10 14.89
N GLY A 317 -4.39 -6.07 15.48
CA GLY A 317 -4.05 -5.64 16.83
C GLY A 317 -2.72 -4.90 16.94
N LEU A 318 -2.05 -4.62 15.84
CA LEU A 318 -0.79 -3.87 15.84
C LEU A 318 -0.98 -2.45 16.36
N GLN A 319 -0.01 -1.97 17.18
CA GLN A 319 -0.04 -0.65 17.79
C GLN A 319 1.27 0.09 17.46
N PRO A 320 1.25 1.04 16.50
CA PRO A 320 2.44 1.84 16.21
C PRO A 320 2.84 2.68 17.41
N LYS A 321 4.15 2.78 17.67
CA LYS A 321 4.70 3.61 18.74
C LYS A 321 4.92 5.06 18.34
N LEU A 322 4.99 5.31 17.03
CA LEU A 322 5.29 6.61 16.44
C LEU A 322 4.81 6.62 14.99
N THR A 323 4.28 7.75 14.55
CA THR A 323 4.04 8.02 13.13
C THR A 323 4.93 9.17 12.68
N LEU A 324 5.68 8.94 11.60
CA LEU A 324 6.49 9.94 10.93
C LEU A 324 5.76 10.44 9.69
N ILE A 325 5.62 11.75 9.57
CA ILE A 325 5.08 12.37 8.37
C ILE A 325 6.19 13.01 7.55
N VAL A 326 6.34 12.57 6.33
CA VAL A 326 7.36 13.07 5.39
C VAL A 326 6.84 14.32 4.69
N ALA A 327 7.64 15.37 4.72
CA ALA A 327 7.41 16.61 3.98
C ALA A 327 8.63 16.94 3.15
N THR A 328 8.40 17.62 2.02
CA THR A 328 9.46 18.14 1.15
C THR A 328 9.21 19.61 0.85
N ALA A 329 10.28 20.37 0.58
CA ALA A 329 10.13 21.75 0.17
C ALA A 329 9.28 21.89 -1.09
N GLN A 330 9.54 21.03 -2.08
CA GLN A 330 8.80 21.04 -3.35
C GLN A 330 7.32 20.75 -3.16
N GLY A 331 7.00 19.73 -2.36
CA GLY A 331 5.62 19.37 -2.06
C GLY A 331 4.85 20.48 -1.35
N LEU A 332 5.44 21.06 -0.32
CA LEU A 332 4.83 22.17 0.41
C LEU A 332 4.65 23.41 -0.47
N LYS A 333 5.62 23.75 -1.32
CA LYS A 333 5.48 24.87 -2.27
C LYS A 333 4.35 24.63 -3.27
N MET A 334 4.18 23.41 -3.77
CA MET A 334 3.03 23.09 -4.64
C MET A 334 1.70 23.29 -3.92
N HIS A 335 1.59 22.85 -2.67
CA HIS A 335 0.41 23.09 -1.85
C HIS A 335 0.19 24.60 -1.55
N GLY A 336 1.26 25.37 -1.55
CA GLY A 336 1.20 26.82 -1.43
C GLY A 336 0.88 27.57 -2.72
N GLY A 337 0.58 26.85 -3.81
CA GLY A 337 0.21 27.43 -5.09
C GLY A 337 1.37 27.74 -6.03
N VAL A 338 2.58 27.29 -5.73
CA VAL A 338 3.75 27.46 -6.61
C VAL A 338 3.63 26.51 -7.81
N ALA A 339 3.83 27.04 -9.02
CA ALA A 339 3.77 26.25 -10.24
C ALA A 339 4.87 25.17 -10.28
N VAL A 340 4.59 24.04 -10.94
CA VAL A 340 5.50 22.89 -11.03
C VAL A 340 6.88 23.29 -11.58
N GLU A 341 6.92 24.16 -12.56
CA GLU A 341 8.16 24.66 -13.17
C GLU A 341 9.01 25.51 -12.22
N ASP A 342 8.42 26.06 -11.17
CA ASP A 342 9.08 26.96 -10.22
C ASP A 342 9.36 26.35 -8.85
N ILE A 343 8.92 25.12 -8.58
CA ILE A 343 9.03 24.51 -7.24
C ILE A 343 10.46 24.25 -6.79
N LYS A 344 11.42 24.17 -7.69
CA LYS A 344 12.85 24.01 -7.36
C LYS A 344 13.52 25.33 -6.98
N LYS A 345 12.88 26.46 -7.26
CA LYS A 345 13.37 27.78 -6.90
C LYS A 345 12.93 28.13 -5.47
N PRO A 346 13.77 28.85 -4.70
CA PRO A 346 13.38 29.30 -3.37
C PRO A 346 12.09 30.14 -3.41
N ASN A 347 11.14 29.78 -2.53
CA ASN A 347 9.89 30.51 -2.37
C ASN A 347 9.32 30.29 -0.95
N SER A 348 9.79 31.10 -0.02
CA SER A 348 9.40 31.00 1.39
C SER A 348 7.91 31.28 1.61
N GLU A 349 7.33 32.22 0.88
CA GLU A 349 5.91 32.54 1.00
C GLU A 349 5.02 31.37 0.56
N GLY A 350 5.35 30.77 -0.60
CA GLY A 350 4.63 29.59 -1.09
C GLY A 350 4.74 28.40 -0.13
N LEU A 351 5.92 28.16 0.41
CA LEU A 351 6.14 27.12 1.40
C LEU A 351 5.31 27.35 2.68
N ARG A 352 5.27 28.59 3.20
CA ARG A 352 4.46 28.94 4.37
C ARG A 352 2.98 28.68 4.16
N LYS A 353 2.44 29.04 2.99
CA LYS A 353 1.05 28.73 2.63
C LYS A 353 0.78 27.23 2.59
N GLY A 354 1.74 26.45 2.09
CA GLY A 354 1.63 24.99 2.00
C GLY A 354 1.65 24.26 3.34
N LEU A 355 2.13 24.91 4.39
CA LEU A 355 2.14 24.33 5.76
C LEU A 355 0.74 23.94 6.25
N ALA A 356 -0.31 24.52 5.72
CA ALA A 356 -1.68 24.16 6.07
C ALA A 356 -1.99 22.68 5.74
N ASN A 357 -1.42 22.15 4.67
CA ASN A 357 -1.55 20.73 4.33
C ASN A 357 -0.86 19.85 5.38
N LEU A 358 0.35 20.18 5.76
CA LEU A 358 1.09 19.49 6.82
C LEU A 358 0.35 19.55 8.16
N ASP A 359 -0.15 20.73 8.54
CA ASP A 359 -0.87 20.95 9.79
C ASP A 359 -2.11 20.06 9.90
N LYS A 360 -2.90 20.00 8.83
CA LYS A 360 -4.10 19.15 8.80
C LYS A 360 -3.75 17.67 8.95
N HIS A 361 -2.74 17.20 8.25
CA HIS A 361 -2.29 15.81 8.38
C HIS A 361 -1.79 15.49 9.79
N ILE A 362 -1.01 16.37 10.39
CA ILE A 362 -0.53 16.19 11.78
C ILE A 362 -1.71 16.08 12.74
N LYS A 363 -2.68 16.97 12.65
CA LYS A 363 -3.88 16.95 13.51
C LYS A 363 -4.70 15.67 13.30
N ASN A 364 -4.85 15.23 12.07
CA ASN A 364 -5.52 13.97 11.75
C ASN A 364 -4.81 12.79 12.43
N LEU A 365 -3.49 12.71 12.30
CA LEU A 365 -2.70 11.64 12.91
C LEU A 365 -2.77 11.66 14.44
N GLN A 366 -2.71 12.84 15.03
CA GLN A 366 -2.86 13.01 16.49
C GLN A 366 -4.23 12.55 16.98
N SER A 367 -5.28 12.71 16.17
CA SER A 367 -6.64 12.26 16.52
C SER A 367 -6.73 10.75 16.68
N PHE A 368 -5.84 9.98 16.07
CA PHE A 368 -5.72 8.53 16.26
C PHE A 368 -4.96 8.14 17.54
N GLY A 369 -4.51 9.11 18.34
CA GLY A 369 -3.69 8.86 19.52
C GLY A 369 -2.20 8.74 19.23
N GLN A 370 -1.78 9.05 18.00
CA GLN A 370 -0.39 8.94 17.59
C GLN A 370 0.46 10.12 18.09
N THR A 371 1.66 9.79 18.55
CA THR A 371 2.76 10.74 18.61
C THR A 371 3.29 10.92 17.20
N VAL A 372 3.43 12.16 16.77
CA VAL A 372 3.81 12.52 15.40
C VAL A 372 5.14 13.28 15.42
N ALA A 373 6.03 12.93 14.50
CA ALA A 373 7.21 13.73 14.19
C ALA A 373 7.28 13.96 12.67
N VAL A 374 7.83 15.10 12.28
CA VAL A 374 7.99 15.50 10.89
C VAL A 374 9.39 15.14 10.41
N VAL A 375 9.44 14.46 9.27
CA VAL A 375 10.69 14.19 8.56
C VAL A 375 10.76 15.10 7.34
N PHE A 376 11.72 16.00 7.34
CA PHE A 376 11.99 16.80 6.15
C PHE A 376 12.93 16.01 5.25
N ASN A 377 12.39 15.49 4.15
CA ASN A 377 13.16 14.72 3.17
C ASN A 377 13.90 15.69 2.24
N ARG A 378 15.21 15.77 2.38
CA ARG A 378 16.05 16.75 1.73
C ARG A 378 16.34 16.36 0.28
N TYR A 379 16.15 17.32 -0.63
CA TYR A 379 16.56 17.21 -2.03
C TYR A 379 17.71 18.16 -2.31
N ALA A 380 18.52 17.83 -3.32
CA ALA A 380 19.57 18.72 -3.80
C ALA A 380 18.96 20.07 -4.21
N GLY A 381 19.56 21.15 -3.74
CA GLY A 381 19.07 22.51 -3.99
C GLY A 381 18.10 23.07 -2.97
N ASP A 382 17.68 22.28 -1.97
CA ASP A 382 16.90 22.80 -0.84
C ASP A 382 17.71 23.86 -0.08
N VAL A 383 17.05 24.95 0.28
CA VAL A 383 17.69 26.07 0.98
C VAL A 383 17.38 26.06 2.46
N VAL A 384 18.35 26.49 3.28
CA VAL A 384 18.26 26.50 4.75
C VAL A 384 17.05 27.30 5.24
N GLU A 385 16.72 28.42 4.60
CA GLU A 385 15.57 29.25 4.98
C GLU A 385 14.26 28.48 4.95
N GLU A 386 14.04 27.68 3.90
CA GLU A 386 12.82 26.87 3.75
C GLU A 386 12.78 25.74 4.76
N ILE A 387 13.90 25.08 5.02
CA ILE A 387 14.01 24.03 6.04
C ILE A 387 13.70 24.61 7.42
N ASP A 388 14.26 25.78 7.75
CA ASP A 388 14.05 26.45 9.03
C ASP A 388 12.59 26.85 9.26
N ILE A 389 11.86 27.23 8.21
CA ILE A 389 10.44 27.52 8.31
C ILE A 389 9.67 26.30 8.81
N VAL A 390 9.93 25.13 8.25
CA VAL A 390 9.26 23.88 8.67
C VAL A 390 9.68 23.50 10.07
N LYS A 391 10.96 23.59 10.39
CA LYS A 391 11.52 23.28 11.70
C LYS A 391 10.90 24.17 12.79
N ASN A 392 10.83 25.47 12.56
CA ASN A 392 10.25 26.43 13.51
C ASN A 392 8.75 26.20 13.68
N TYR A 393 8.04 25.91 12.61
CA TYR A 393 6.64 25.54 12.66
C TYR A 393 6.41 24.30 13.54
N CYS A 394 7.22 23.25 13.39
CA CYS A 394 7.12 22.06 14.24
C CYS A 394 7.39 22.37 15.72
N ALA A 395 8.38 23.22 15.99
CA ALA A 395 8.67 23.65 17.36
C ALA A 395 7.50 24.41 17.98
N GLU A 396 6.83 25.29 17.23
CA GLU A 396 5.65 26.04 17.69
C GLU A 396 4.48 25.14 18.08
N ILE A 397 4.24 24.07 17.31
CA ILE A 397 3.13 23.15 17.59
C ILE A 397 3.55 21.96 18.46
N GLY A 398 4.80 21.90 18.89
CA GLY A 398 5.29 20.88 19.83
C GLY A 398 5.45 19.49 19.24
N VAL A 399 5.73 19.37 17.93
CA VAL A 399 6.05 18.09 17.29
C VAL A 399 7.54 17.99 16.97
N GLY A 400 8.08 16.78 16.99
CA GLY A 400 9.47 16.50 16.63
C GLY A 400 9.76 16.81 15.17
N PHE A 401 11.00 17.15 14.90
CA PHE A 401 11.48 17.44 13.54
C PHE A 401 12.88 16.88 13.35
N ALA A 402 13.12 16.25 12.20
CA ALA A 402 14.46 15.89 11.75
C ALA A 402 14.55 15.99 10.23
N GLU A 403 15.73 16.35 9.74
CA GLU A 403 16.07 16.25 8.32
C GLU A 403 16.48 14.82 8.00
N ASN A 404 16.20 14.39 6.77
CA ASN A 404 16.70 13.14 6.23
C ASN A 404 17.43 13.39 4.93
N ASP A 405 18.71 13.01 4.88
CA ASP A 405 19.57 13.09 3.70
C ASP A 405 20.14 11.72 3.31
N ALA A 406 19.40 10.66 3.64
CA ALA A 406 19.85 9.29 3.42
C ALA A 406 19.92 8.91 1.92
N TYR A 407 19.13 9.57 1.07
CA TYR A 407 19.24 9.38 -0.38
C TYR A 407 20.68 9.64 -0.86
N ALA A 408 21.28 10.74 -0.44
CA ALA A 408 22.64 11.13 -0.81
C ALA A 408 23.73 10.42 0.00
N GLU A 409 23.49 10.19 1.29
CA GLU A 409 24.54 9.80 2.25
C GLU A 409 24.33 8.44 2.93
N GLY A 410 23.26 7.72 2.60
CA GLY A 410 22.96 6.44 3.26
C GLY A 410 22.67 6.62 4.74
N SER A 411 23.12 5.68 5.57
CA SER A 411 22.88 5.70 7.02
C SER A 411 23.36 6.96 7.72
N LYS A 412 24.43 7.56 7.24
CA LYS A 412 24.99 8.80 7.81
C LYS A 412 23.99 9.95 7.75
N GLY A 413 23.21 10.02 6.67
CA GLY A 413 22.20 11.05 6.46
C GLY A 413 20.94 10.87 7.30
N ALA A 414 20.78 9.77 8.01
CA ALA A 414 19.60 9.43 8.82
C ALA A 414 19.91 9.32 10.33
N VAL A 415 21.09 9.70 10.78
CA VAL A 415 21.48 9.58 12.20
C VAL A 415 20.61 10.47 13.09
N ASP A 416 20.40 11.72 12.71
CA ASP A 416 19.57 12.65 13.49
C ASP A 416 18.11 12.16 13.57
N LEU A 417 17.58 11.66 12.47
CA LEU A 417 16.25 11.05 12.41
C LEU A 417 16.17 9.83 13.33
N ALA A 418 17.16 8.95 13.27
CA ALA A 418 17.22 7.75 14.11
C ALA A 418 17.23 8.11 15.61
N ASN A 419 18.04 9.09 15.99
CA ASN A 419 18.10 9.56 17.38
C ASN A 419 16.77 10.18 17.84
N LEU A 420 16.13 10.96 16.98
CA LEU A 420 14.80 11.53 17.26
C LEU A 420 13.78 10.42 17.50
N VAL A 421 13.77 9.39 16.66
CA VAL A 421 12.83 8.25 16.77
C VAL A 421 13.02 7.52 18.09
N VAL A 422 14.25 7.15 18.44
CA VAL A 422 14.54 6.45 19.69
C VAL A 422 14.14 7.28 20.90
N GLU A 423 14.52 8.54 20.93
CA GLU A 423 14.18 9.47 22.04
C GLU A 423 12.67 9.63 22.17
N THR A 424 11.96 9.83 21.05
CA THR A 424 10.52 10.03 21.05
C THR A 424 9.79 8.80 21.57
N ILE A 425 10.16 7.61 21.14
CA ILE A 425 9.55 6.35 21.59
C ILE A 425 9.81 6.11 23.08
N GLU A 426 11.01 6.41 23.56
CA GLU A 426 11.35 6.24 24.97
C GLU A 426 10.59 7.21 25.89
N LYS A 427 10.42 8.46 25.47
CA LYS A 427 9.82 9.51 26.30
C LYS A 427 8.34 9.73 26.07
N HIS A 428 7.88 9.61 24.83
CA HIS A 428 6.52 9.96 24.42
C HIS A 428 5.98 8.97 23.38
N PRO A 429 5.90 7.65 23.68
CA PRO A 429 5.31 6.71 22.73
C PRO A 429 3.83 7.03 22.49
N SER A 430 3.32 6.64 21.34
CA SER A 430 1.90 6.80 21.02
C SER A 430 1.02 6.08 22.02
N GLU A 431 -0.16 6.65 22.27
CA GLU A 431 -1.23 6.00 23.02
C GLU A 431 -1.83 4.85 22.20
N PRO A 432 -2.61 3.95 22.82
CA PRO A 432 -3.41 2.98 22.09
C PRO A 432 -4.25 3.67 21.01
N LEU A 433 -4.37 3.06 19.85
CA LEU A 433 -5.07 3.63 18.72
C LEU A 433 -6.53 3.97 19.05
N LYS A 434 -6.93 5.18 18.68
CA LYS A 434 -8.31 5.65 18.67
C LYS A 434 -8.78 5.62 17.23
N LEU A 435 -9.56 4.59 16.87
CA LEU A 435 -10.03 4.42 15.51
C LEU A 435 -11.16 5.41 15.20
N VAL A 436 -11.32 5.76 13.91
CA VAL A 436 -12.28 6.79 13.49
C VAL A 436 -13.71 6.33 13.66
N TYR A 437 -13.97 5.03 13.50
CA TYR A 437 -15.29 4.44 13.61
C TYR A 437 -15.25 3.11 14.35
N ASP A 438 -16.40 2.68 14.85
CA ASP A 438 -16.60 1.40 15.52
C ASP A 438 -17.10 0.34 14.54
N ASP A 439 -16.87 -0.94 14.85
CA ASP A 439 -17.33 -2.05 14.02
C ASP A 439 -18.87 -2.06 13.90
N GLU A 440 -19.58 -1.63 14.93
CA GLU A 440 -21.04 -1.60 15.01
C GLU A 440 -21.67 -0.43 14.23
N ASP A 441 -20.92 0.56 13.84
CA ASP A 441 -21.43 1.65 13.01
C ASP A 441 -21.93 1.10 11.66
N SER A 442 -22.95 1.69 11.08
CA SER A 442 -23.36 1.36 9.72
C SER A 442 -22.28 1.75 8.72
N ILE A 443 -22.34 1.20 7.52
CA ILE A 443 -21.36 1.57 6.47
C ILE A 443 -21.45 3.08 6.18
N GLU A 444 -22.65 3.64 6.11
CA GLU A 444 -22.87 5.07 5.90
C GLU A 444 -22.21 5.90 7.00
N GLU A 445 -22.39 5.52 8.26
CA GLU A 445 -21.77 6.19 9.41
C GLU A 445 -20.25 6.12 9.37
N LYS A 446 -19.68 4.96 9.01
CA LYS A 446 -18.23 4.78 8.86
C LYS A 446 -17.66 5.71 7.80
N VAL A 447 -18.31 5.77 6.63
CA VAL A 447 -17.90 6.66 5.54
C VAL A 447 -17.99 8.13 5.95
N GLU A 448 -19.09 8.52 6.60
CA GLU A 448 -19.26 9.90 7.08
C GLU A 448 -18.19 10.29 8.10
N LYS A 449 -17.86 9.41 9.04
CA LYS A 449 -16.84 9.68 10.05
C LYS A 449 -15.47 9.90 9.41
N VAL A 450 -15.08 9.06 8.47
CA VAL A 450 -13.81 9.23 7.75
C VAL A 450 -13.83 10.51 6.90
N ALA A 451 -14.87 10.72 6.12
CA ALA A 451 -14.98 11.88 5.23
C ALA A 451 -14.97 13.22 6.01
N LYS A 452 -15.71 13.30 7.09
CA LYS A 452 -15.81 14.54 7.88
C LYS A 452 -14.60 14.75 8.79
N ASN A 453 -14.15 13.73 9.50
CA ASN A 453 -13.09 13.85 10.51
C ASN A 453 -11.69 13.87 9.91
N ILE A 454 -11.46 13.13 8.82
CA ILE A 454 -10.14 13.01 8.19
C ILE A 454 -10.02 13.90 6.96
N TYR A 455 -11.00 13.87 6.06
CA TYR A 455 -10.94 14.67 4.82
C TYR A 455 -11.39 16.12 5.01
N GLY A 456 -12.25 16.37 5.99
CA GLY A 456 -12.84 17.69 6.21
C GLY A 456 -14.04 17.99 5.32
N ALA A 457 -14.73 16.95 4.85
CA ALA A 457 -15.94 17.09 4.05
C ALA A 457 -17.08 17.72 4.83
N ALA A 458 -17.94 18.49 4.16
CA ALA A 458 -19.17 19.03 4.74
C ALA A 458 -20.30 18.00 4.75
N SER A 459 -20.32 17.10 3.75
CA SER A 459 -21.39 16.12 3.57
C SER A 459 -20.89 14.89 2.80
N VAL A 460 -21.69 13.83 2.85
CA VAL A 460 -21.51 12.62 2.06
C VAL A 460 -22.82 12.30 1.36
N SER A 461 -22.75 11.96 0.10
CA SER A 461 -23.91 11.52 -0.69
C SER A 461 -23.62 10.18 -1.36
N PHE A 462 -24.68 9.42 -1.60
CA PHE A 462 -24.58 8.08 -2.20
C PHE A 462 -25.41 8.03 -3.48
N ALA A 463 -24.77 7.67 -4.60
CA ALA A 463 -25.45 7.45 -5.86
C ALA A 463 -26.32 6.18 -5.82
N ALA A 464 -27.26 6.04 -6.74
CA ALA A 464 -28.18 4.91 -6.77
C ALA A 464 -27.50 3.53 -6.76
N PRO A 465 -26.41 3.28 -7.53
CA PRO A 465 -25.70 1.99 -7.45
C PRO A 465 -25.14 1.71 -6.06
N ALA A 466 -24.61 2.74 -5.39
CA ALA A 466 -24.08 2.63 -4.03
C ALA A 466 -25.19 2.33 -3.02
N LYS A 467 -26.32 3.00 -3.10
CA LYS A 467 -27.48 2.74 -2.22
C LYS A 467 -27.98 1.31 -2.33
N LYS A 468 -28.03 0.76 -3.55
CA LYS A 468 -28.40 -0.62 -3.79
C LYS A 468 -27.46 -1.58 -3.07
N LYS A 469 -26.16 -1.35 -3.15
CA LYS A 469 -25.15 -2.20 -2.50
C LYS A 469 -25.14 -2.04 -0.99
N LEU A 470 -25.44 -0.86 -0.45
CA LEU A 470 -25.64 -0.67 0.99
C LEU A 470 -26.76 -1.58 1.53
N GLN A 471 -27.84 -1.70 0.79
CA GLN A 471 -28.94 -2.61 1.16
C GLN A 471 -28.49 -4.07 1.11
N MET A 472 -27.72 -4.46 0.08
CA MET A 472 -27.17 -5.81 -0.03
C MET A 472 -26.24 -6.14 1.14
N ILE A 473 -25.39 -5.18 1.56
CA ILE A 473 -24.49 -5.34 2.70
C ILE A 473 -25.27 -5.64 3.99
N LYS A 474 -26.38 -4.93 4.22
CA LYS A 474 -27.25 -5.17 5.38
C LYS A 474 -27.85 -6.58 5.33
N GLU A 475 -28.36 -6.98 4.18
CA GLU A 475 -28.96 -8.32 3.98
C GLU A 475 -27.94 -9.45 4.17
N LEU A 476 -26.68 -9.24 3.75
CA LEU A 476 -25.59 -10.19 3.91
C LEU A 476 -25.00 -10.20 5.33
N GLY A 477 -25.30 -9.22 6.16
CA GLY A 477 -24.75 -9.10 7.51
C GLY A 477 -23.30 -8.60 7.56
N TYR A 478 -22.89 -7.78 6.60
CA TYR A 478 -21.49 -7.31 6.44
C TYR A 478 -21.27 -5.87 6.91
N GLU A 479 -22.22 -5.27 7.62
CA GLU A 479 -22.06 -3.90 8.12
C GLU A 479 -20.89 -3.72 9.10
N HIS A 480 -20.44 -4.80 9.75
CA HIS A 480 -19.31 -4.79 10.67
C HIS A 480 -17.94 -4.70 9.96
N PHE A 481 -17.88 -4.86 8.66
CA PHE A 481 -16.62 -4.74 7.91
C PHE A 481 -16.10 -3.29 7.91
N PRO A 482 -14.77 -3.09 7.95
CA PRO A 482 -14.20 -1.77 7.76
C PRO A 482 -14.44 -1.25 6.34
N VAL A 483 -14.41 0.07 6.20
CA VAL A 483 -14.53 0.74 4.91
C VAL A 483 -13.17 1.15 4.37
N CYS A 484 -12.97 0.95 3.07
CA CYS A 484 -11.80 1.34 2.34
C CYS A 484 -12.21 2.36 1.27
N ILE A 485 -12.02 3.64 1.54
CA ILE A 485 -12.44 4.70 0.61
C ILE A 485 -11.42 4.85 -0.50
N ALA A 486 -11.86 4.61 -1.73
CA ALA A 486 -11.09 4.79 -2.95
C ALA A 486 -11.39 6.17 -3.53
N LYS A 487 -10.39 7.04 -3.54
CA LYS A 487 -10.49 8.41 -4.07
C LYS A 487 -9.15 8.88 -4.64
N THR A 488 -9.12 10.08 -5.21
CA THR A 488 -7.86 10.68 -5.66
C THR A 488 -6.85 10.81 -4.51
N GLN A 489 -5.60 10.55 -4.80
CA GLN A 489 -4.49 10.72 -3.86
C GLN A 489 -4.00 12.17 -3.76
N PHE A 490 -4.42 13.05 -4.65
CA PHE A 490 -3.88 14.40 -4.80
C PHE A 490 -4.64 15.50 -4.04
N SER A 491 -5.66 15.13 -3.28
CA SER A 491 -6.47 16.08 -2.50
C SER A 491 -7.12 15.40 -1.31
N PHE A 492 -7.44 16.15 -0.28
CA PHE A 492 -8.35 15.69 0.78
C PHE A 492 -9.76 15.45 0.25
N SER A 493 -10.15 16.20 -0.81
CA SER A 493 -11.45 16.03 -1.48
C SER A 493 -11.41 14.92 -2.54
N THR A 494 -12.47 14.84 -3.31
CA THR A 494 -12.55 13.96 -4.49
C THR A 494 -12.14 14.66 -5.80
N ASP A 495 -11.75 15.93 -5.73
CA ASP A 495 -11.24 16.71 -6.85
C ASP A 495 -9.71 16.85 -6.75
N ALA A 496 -9.01 16.20 -7.66
CA ALA A 496 -7.54 16.21 -7.72
C ALA A 496 -6.91 17.61 -7.91
N LYS A 497 -7.70 18.60 -8.29
CA LYS A 497 -7.24 19.98 -8.49
C LYS A 497 -7.32 20.84 -7.23
N GLN A 498 -7.95 20.37 -6.18
CA GLN A 498 -8.04 21.10 -4.91
C GLN A 498 -6.81 20.82 -4.06
N TYR A 499 -5.79 21.63 -4.22
CA TYR A 499 -4.54 21.51 -3.47
C TYR A 499 -4.67 21.99 -2.02
N CYS A 500 -3.67 21.69 -1.24
CA CYS A 500 -3.50 22.10 0.16
C CYS A 500 -4.58 21.55 1.08
N VAL A 501 -5.57 22.34 1.46
CA VAL A 501 -6.71 21.95 2.29
C VAL A 501 -7.99 22.32 1.57
N ALA A 502 -8.84 21.33 1.36
CA ALA A 502 -10.17 21.53 0.81
C ALA A 502 -11.19 21.67 1.93
N SER A 503 -12.25 22.44 1.71
CA SER A 503 -13.35 22.60 2.66
C SER A 503 -14.68 22.79 1.93
N GLY A 504 -15.79 22.53 2.63
CA GLY A 504 -17.13 22.73 2.09
C GLY A 504 -17.55 21.79 0.96
N PHE A 505 -16.80 20.72 0.75
CA PHE A 505 -17.07 19.74 -0.32
C PHE A 505 -17.95 18.58 0.14
N ASP A 506 -18.63 17.97 -0.83
CA ASP A 506 -19.34 16.72 -0.66
C ASP A 506 -18.48 15.55 -1.14
N VAL A 507 -18.50 14.45 -0.40
CA VAL A 507 -17.95 13.18 -0.88
C VAL A 507 -19.08 12.38 -1.50
N ASN A 508 -19.09 12.28 -2.82
CA ASN A 508 -20.09 11.50 -3.54
C ASN A 508 -19.60 10.07 -3.73
N VAL A 509 -20.26 9.12 -3.08
CA VAL A 509 -20.01 7.70 -3.25
C VAL A 509 -20.75 7.21 -4.49
N ARG A 510 -20.00 6.91 -5.53
CA ARG A 510 -20.55 6.49 -6.83
C ARG A 510 -20.94 5.02 -6.87
N ASP A 511 -20.14 4.19 -6.25
CA ASP A 511 -20.31 2.76 -6.21
C ASP A 511 -19.65 2.15 -4.98
N ILE A 512 -19.95 0.90 -4.71
CA ILE A 512 -19.39 0.12 -3.62
C ILE A 512 -18.98 -1.25 -4.15
N VAL A 513 -17.84 -1.75 -3.72
CA VAL A 513 -17.37 -3.11 -4.01
C VAL A 513 -17.34 -3.90 -2.70
N ILE A 514 -18.04 -5.03 -2.68
CA ILE A 514 -18.12 -5.89 -1.50
C ILE A 514 -17.02 -6.94 -1.59
N ASN A 515 -15.94 -6.73 -0.84
CA ASN A 515 -14.84 -7.69 -0.73
C ASN A 515 -15.08 -8.58 0.49
N ALA A 516 -16.00 -9.51 0.36
CA ALA A 516 -16.45 -10.37 1.46
C ALA A 516 -15.35 -11.30 1.98
N GLY A 517 -14.44 -11.75 1.12
CA GLY A 517 -13.29 -12.56 1.50
C GLY A 517 -12.23 -11.76 2.25
N ALA A 518 -11.96 -10.55 1.83
CA ALA A 518 -11.07 -9.63 2.54
C ALA A 518 -11.72 -9.04 3.80
N GLU A 519 -13.03 -9.20 3.96
CA GLU A 519 -13.82 -8.58 5.04
C GLU A 519 -13.68 -7.05 5.03
N MET A 520 -13.91 -6.46 3.87
CA MET A 520 -13.70 -5.04 3.62
C MET A 520 -14.70 -4.52 2.59
N ILE A 521 -15.23 -3.33 2.82
CA ILE A 521 -16.12 -2.65 1.89
C ILE A 521 -15.34 -1.54 1.21
N VAL A 522 -15.16 -1.65 -0.10
CA VAL A 522 -14.50 -0.62 -0.90
C VAL A 522 -15.52 0.40 -1.36
N VAL A 523 -15.33 1.64 -0.93
CA VAL A 523 -16.23 2.76 -1.19
C VAL A 523 -15.62 3.64 -2.28
N VAL A 524 -16.22 3.66 -3.46
CA VAL A 524 -15.67 4.35 -4.64
C VAL A 524 -16.18 5.79 -4.67
N ALA A 525 -15.28 6.74 -4.44
CA ALA A 525 -15.57 8.17 -4.44
C ALA A 525 -14.75 8.88 -5.53
N GLY A 526 -15.43 9.36 -6.56
CA GLY A 526 -14.78 10.01 -7.72
C GLY A 526 -14.43 9.02 -8.84
N ASN A 527 -13.64 9.48 -9.80
CA ASN A 527 -13.24 8.69 -10.97
C ASN A 527 -11.98 7.88 -10.66
N ILE A 528 -12.15 6.70 -10.14
CA ILE A 528 -11.04 5.79 -9.84
C ILE A 528 -10.98 4.68 -10.88
N MET A 529 -9.81 4.51 -11.47
CA MET A 529 -9.54 3.50 -12.49
C MET A 529 -8.86 2.29 -11.86
N ARG A 530 -9.50 1.12 -11.99
CA ARG A 530 -8.94 -0.15 -11.53
C ARG A 530 -8.08 -0.84 -12.61
N MET A 531 -8.08 -0.31 -13.83
CA MET A 531 -7.17 -0.67 -14.90
C MET A 531 -6.59 0.62 -15.50
N PRO A 532 -5.39 1.04 -15.04
CA PRO A 532 -4.75 2.24 -15.54
C PRO A 532 -4.38 2.12 -17.03
N GLY A 533 -4.39 3.23 -17.74
CA GLY A 533 -3.86 3.29 -19.09
C GLY A 533 -2.37 3.63 -19.08
N LEU A 534 -1.70 3.32 -20.18
CA LEU A 534 -0.33 3.76 -20.41
C LEU A 534 -0.30 5.28 -20.70
N PRO A 535 0.76 5.98 -20.26
CA PRO A 535 0.97 7.39 -20.62
C PRO A 535 1.43 7.51 -22.08
N LYS A 536 1.51 8.74 -22.57
CA LYS A 536 1.98 9.00 -23.95
C LYS A 536 3.38 8.44 -24.21
N VAL A 537 4.26 8.54 -23.22
CA VAL A 537 5.62 7.97 -23.25
C VAL A 537 5.76 7.03 -22.05
N PRO A 538 5.50 5.72 -22.24
CA PRO A 538 5.65 4.76 -21.18
C PRO A 538 7.12 4.58 -20.75
N ALA A 539 7.36 4.29 -19.49
CA ALA A 539 8.69 3.99 -18.96
C ALA A 539 9.37 2.83 -19.72
N ALA A 540 8.58 1.90 -20.22
CA ALA A 540 9.06 0.78 -21.05
C ALA A 540 9.91 1.21 -22.26
N MET A 541 9.69 2.40 -22.79
CA MET A 541 10.47 2.92 -23.93
C MET A 541 11.93 3.22 -23.57
N ASN A 542 12.24 3.34 -22.28
CA ASN A 542 13.58 3.65 -21.77
C ASN A 542 14.24 2.46 -21.08
N ILE A 543 13.55 1.32 -21.01
CA ILE A 543 14.07 0.09 -20.39
C ILE A 543 14.65 -0.80 -21.50
N ASP A 544 15.90 -1.25 -21.33
CA ASP A 544 16.59 -2.06 -22.33
C ASP A 544 17.66 -2.94 -21.68
N ILE A 545 18.24 -3.81 -22.46
CA ILE A 545 19.43 -4.60 -22.11
C ILE A 545 20.60 -4.05 -22.92
N VAL A 546 21.55 -3.43 -22.24
CA VAL A 546 22.74 -2.83 -22.86
C VAL A 546 23.98 -3.54 -22.32
N ASN A 547 24.78 -4.14 -23.18
CA ASN A 547 25.97 -4.92 -22.81
C ASN A 547 25.70 -6.01 -21.75
N GLY A 548 24.52 -6.64 -21.84
CA GLY A 548 24.12 -7.71 -20.92
C GLY A 548 23.55 -7.21 -19.57
N GLU A 549 23.40 -5.92 -19.40
CA GLU A 549 22.86 -5.31 -18.18
C GLU A 549 21.55 -4.58 -18.46
N ILE A 550 20.63 -4.62 -17.48
CA ILE A 550 19.36 -3.90 -17.57
C ILE A 550 19.61 -2.41 -17.32
N GLU A 551 19.14 -1.57 -18.23
CA GLU A 551 19.18 -0.11 -18.13
C GLU A 551 17.77 0.46 -18.08
N GLY A 552 17.62 1.64 -17.47
CA GLY A 552 16.35 2.37 -17.43
C GLY A 552 15.31 1.83 -16.44
N LEU A 553 15.61 0.76 -15.74
CA LEU A 553 14.76 0.24 -14.66
C LEU A 553 15.03 1.04 -13.38
N SER A 554 14.00 1.51 -12.70
CA SER A 554 14.14 2.33 -11.49
C SER A 554 13.13 1.94 -10.41
#